data_992e0e2adbc172a33ab0ee32b8d7e53f
#
_entry.id   992e0e2adbc172a33ab0ee32b8d7e53f
#
_cell.length_a   1.000
_cell.length_b   1.000
_cell.length_c   1.000
_cell.angle_alpha   90.00
_cell.angle_beta   90.00
_cell.angle_gamma   90.00
#
_symmetry.space_group_name_H-M   'P 1'
#
loop_
_entity.id
_entity.type
_entity.pdbx_description
1 polymer ?
#
loop_
_entity_poly.entity_id
_entity_poly.type
_entity_poly.pdbx_seq_one_letter_code
_entity_poly.pdbx_strand_id
1 'polypeptide(L)'
;AVQDYFLNPSSGGYNIISLYAKKPNTLENLGENIDSIPNNIISSFVNNMMNTSFVQSVPSKFGTILDEASDPIGITASDIVNAADGSKDVRVANNGVIYMLDRVVPPITYNIVSTPASLRGNMDLSVINWAIQSKQASSNDKDNLDINFFAYLRASTANYALFLPNNKAFDAYYLDPVSLGKNNGSGNGRARLYHFYKKAGDNNISASYFNYTIATGAVSKDSTRVTRLSDIHDRLIDILNYHTVSLNAGESLGSNKYYKTKHGGEIRITGTAGLGDEVMSGAQINGLGTSRDEKMPAAKITETPSVYSNGKSYIIDHLIQAPVISVNGCLEGHSQFSDFVNLCMLPNNINEIFKWLDITNVRDQNQFRVFTDDVNDCIDYNISFFNSYNYTVYAPNNEAMRAAHKEKGLPSWDDLTQLMENNQHVDAETAAAAKAKGLAMLEAIRNFVRYHFQDYSIYADNKLDYGDAPTENGGRVYQTSCNINGVYQKLNVSGGNNVMTVKDNAGNAVHINAASTGKVTNFMTRDYVFSGSRNTGKIETSSFAVVHEIGTPLCYDKSGRYDAAWKSNSPADKQRLAQHRAAVLKAQSKGVQYYK
;
A
#
# COMPACT_ATOMS: atom_id res chain seq x y z
N ALA A 1 -19.68 3.65 43.92
CA ALA A 1 -19.79 4.92 43.18
C ALA A 1 -21.26 5.11 42.81
N VAL A 2 -21.87 6.19 43.24
CA VAL A 2 -23.21 6.56 42.80
C VAL A 2 -23.06 7.19 41.42
N GLN A 3 -23.86 6.75 40.48
CA GLN A 3 -23.89 7.30 39.14
C GLN A 3 -25.21 8.04 38.95
N ASP A 4 -25.11 9.29 38.56
CA ASP A 4 -26.27 10.06 38.14
C ASP A 4 -26.30 10.08 36.60
N TYR A 5 -27.48 9.88 36.05
CA TYR A 5 -27.69 9.86 34.60
C TYR A 5 -28.46 11.12 34.21
N PHE A 6 -27.94 11.82 33.21
CA PHE A 6 -28.57 13.02 32.64
C PHE A 6 -29.02 12.75 31.22
N LEU A 7 -30.18 13.25 30.90
CA LEU A 7 -30.67 13.33 29.53
C LEU A 7 -30.29 14.72 28.99
N ASN A 8 -29.47 14.76 27.94
CA ASN A 8 -29.11 16.00 27.27
C ASN A 8 -29.87 16.12 25.94
N PRO A 9 -30.91 16.95 25.85
CA PRO A 9 -31.72 17.10 24.64
C PRO A 9 -31.09 17.99 23.56
N SER A 10 -29.95 18.63 23.83
CA SER A 10 -29.38 19.66 22.94
C SER A 10 -28.72 19.12 21.65
N SER A 11 -28.59 17.81 21.49
CA SER A 11 -27.95 17.18 20.32
C SER A 11 -28.93 16.61 19.29
N GLY A 12 -30.21 16.96 19.36
CA GLY A 12 -31.22 16.37 18.45
C GLY A 12 -31.59 14.92 18.74
N GLY A 13 -30.98 14.33 19.75
CA GLY A 13 -31.26 13.03 20.32
C GLY A 13 -30.99 13.06 21.83
N TYR A 14 -31.48 12.10 22.55
CA TYR A 14 -31.23 12.02 24.00
C TYR A 14 -29.89 11.32 24.22
N ASN A 15 -28.92 12.05 24.78
CA ASN A 15 -27.66 11.47 25.25
C ASN A 15 -27.79 11.21 26.76
N ILE A 16 -27.47 10.02 27.18
CA ILE A 16 -27.38 9.68 28.60
C ILE A 16 -25.95 9.90 29.05
N ILE A 17 -25.75 10.84 29.92
CA ILE A 17 -24.45 11.13 30.53
C ILE A 17 -24.45 10.52 31.92
N SER A 18 -23.53 9.62 32.19
CA SER A 18 -23.30 9.06 33.50
C SER A 18 -22.29 9.93 34.26
N LEU A 19 -22.72 10.50 35.38
CA LEU A 19 -21.86 11.21 36.30
C LEU A 19 -21.50 10.32 37.47
N TYR A 20 -20.21 10.27 37.77
CA TYR A 20 -19.74 9.61 38.98
C TYR A 20 -19.90 10.56 40.18
N ALA A 21 -20.52 10.10 41.24
CA ALA A 21 -20.48 10.81 42.51
C ALA A 21 -19.02 10.89 42.99
N LYS A 22 -18.60 12.06 43.36
CA LYS A 22 -17.27 12.30 43.94
C LYS A 22 -17.02 11.34 45.08
N LYS A 23 -16.14 10.38 44.88
CA LYS A 23 -15.37 9.77 45.96
C LYS A 23 -13.92 10.05 45.65
N PRO A 24 -13.26 10.90 46.43
CA PRO A 24 -11.88 11.30 46.18
C PRO A 24 -10.94 10.10 45.92
N ASN A 25 -11.12 9.03 46.62
CA ASN A 25 -10.25 7.85 46.61
C ASN A 25 -10.42 6.95 45.38
N THR A 26 -11.42 7.16 44.54
CA THR A 26 -11.62 6.38 43.31
C THR A 26 -11.15 7.09 42.06
N LEU A 27 -10.83 8.38 42.17
CA LEU A 27 -10.41 9.22 41.06
C LEU A 27 -8.96 9.74 41.18
N GLU A 28 -8.25 9.33 42.23
CA GLU A 28 -6.87 9.77 42.49
C GLU A 28 -5.91 9.50 41.31
N ASN A 29 -6.15 8.43 40.58
CA ASN A 29 -5.34 8.09 39.38
C ASN A 29 -5.81 8.78 38.10
N LEU A 30 -6.99 9.40 38.09
CA LEU A 30 -7.59 10.05 36.93
C LEU A 30 -7.78 11.55 37.12
N GLY A 31 -7.39 12.08 38.25
CA GLY A 31 -7.64 13.44 38.70
C GLY A 31 -8.67 13.51 39.80
N GLU A 32 -8.70 14.62 40.52
CA GLU A 32 -9.53 14.79 41.74
C GLU A 32 -11.02 14.92 41.46
N ASN A 33 -11.41 15.14 40.22
CA ASN A 33 -12.81 15.25 39.80
C ASN A 33 -12.98 14.94 38.31
N ILE A 34 -14.24 14.82 37.86
CA ILE A 34 -14.59 14.47 36.48
C ILE A 34 -14.07 15.51 35.46
N ASP A 35 -13.92 16.76 35.87
CA ASP A 35 -13.44 17.84 34.99
C ASP A 35 -11.96 17.68 34.62
N SER A 36 -11.21 16.88 35.39
CA SER A 36 -9.82 16.57 35.11
C SER A 36 -9.65 15.33 34.24
N ILE A 37 -10.71 14.61 33.96
CA ILE A 37 -10.67 13.45 33.05
C ILE A 37 -10.57 13.95 31.60
N PRO A 38 -9.57 13.53 30.85
CA PRO A 38 -9.43 13.92 29.44
C PRO A 38 -10.69 13.60 28.64
N ASN A 39 -11.09 14.54 27.76
CA ASN A 39 -12.31 14.40 26.93
C ASN A 39 -12.37 13.12 26.10
N ASN A 40 -11.24 12.60 25.67
CA ASN A 40 -11.18 11.33 24.94
C ASN A 40 -11.57 10.14 25.83
N ILE A 41 -11.20 10.15 27.10
CA ILE A 41 -11.61 9.09 28.04
C ILE A 41 -13.10 9.18 28.34
N ILE A 42 -13.62 10.41 28.55
CA ILE A 42 -15.06 10.62 28.75
C ILE A 42 -15.84 10.18 27.50
N SER A 43 -15.37 10.55 26.32
CA SER A 43 -16.00 10.16 25.06
C SER A 43 -16.04 8.64 24.89
N SER A 44 -14.93 7.95 25.11
CA SER A 44 -14.87 6.49 25.04
C SER A 44 -15.77 5.83 26.08
N PHE A 45 -15.82 6.38 27.28
CA PHE A 45 -16.71 5.89 28.34
C PHE A 45 -18.18 6.02 27.94
N VAL A 46 -18.60 7.18 27.44
CA VAL A 46 -19.98 7.43 27.01
C VAL A 46 -20.35 6.53 25.83
N ASN A 47 -19.48 6.43 24.83
CA ASN A 47 -19.72 5.57 23.67
C ASN A 47 -19.85 4.10 24.06
N ASN A 48 -19.04 3.63 25.00
CA ASN A 48 -19.10 2.26 25.49
C ASN A 48 -20.40 1.95 26.23
N MET A 49 -21.03 2.97 26.83
CA MET A 49 -22.31 2.85 27.51
C MET A 49 -23.51 2.97 26.55
N MET A 50 -23.31 3.39 25.31
CA MET A 50 -24.37 3.60 24.33
C MET A 50 -24.15 2.71 23.11
N ASN A 51 -25.08 1.78 22.92
CA ASN A 51 -25.13 0.95 21.73
C ASN A 51 -26.18 1.44 20.74
N THR A 52 -25.93 1.30 19.46
CA THR A 52 -26.89 1.66 18.42
C THR A 52 -28.08 0.71 18.39
N SER A 53 -29.20 1.18 17.83
CA SER A 53 -30.52 0.57 17.88
C SER A 53 -30.70 -0.78 17.16
N PHE A 54 -29.68 -1.35 16.61
CA PHE A 54 -29.76 -2.68 15.99
C PHE A 54 -29.75 -3.84 16.98
N VAL A 55 -29.41 -3.57 18.23
CA VAL A 55 -29.47 -4.57 19.29
C VAL A 55 -30.89 -4.60 19.79
N GLN A 56 -31.54 -5.75 19.69
CA GLN A 56 -32.86 -5.93 20.28
C GLN A 56 -32.79 -5.70 21.78
N SER A 57 -33.76 -4.97 22.31
CA SER A 57 -33.90 -4.64 23.75
C SER A 57 -34.26 -5.85 24.64
N VAL A 58 -33.68 -7.01 24.34
CA VAL A 58 -33.94 -8.25 25.04
C VAL A 58 -32.69 -8.65 25.81
N PRO A 59 -32.75 -8.78 27.16
CA PRO A 59 -31.59 -9.13 27.98
C PRO A 59 -30.85 -10.40 27.54
N SER A 60 -31.55 -11.36 26.93
CA SER A 60 -30.94 -12.58 26.39
C SER A 60 -29.98 -12.33 25.22
N LYS A 61 -29.97 -11.14 24.65
CA LYS A 61 -29.08 -10.73 23.55
C LYS A 61 -27.85 -9.94 24.01
N PHE A 62 -27.71 -9.66 25.30
CA PHE A 62 -26.57 -8.87 25.80
C PHE A 62 -25.21 -9.51 25.56
N GLY A 63 -25.14 -10.83 25.44
CA GLY A 63 -23.89 -11.50 25.04
C GLY A 63 -23.40 -11.16 23.63
N THR A 64 -24.23 -10.47 22.83
CA THR A 64 -23.89 -10.03 21.48
C THR A 64 -23.64 -8.52 21.41
N ILE A 65 -23.76 -7.78 22.50
CA ILE A 65 -23.44 -6.36 22.56
C ILE A 65 -21.93 -6.22 22.63
N LEU A 66 -21.39 -5.49 21.68
CA LEU A 66 -19.97 -5.24 21.57
C LEU A 66 -19.66 -3.82 22.06
N ASP A 67 -18.49 -3.63 22.64
CA ASP A 67 -17.94 -2.31 22.93
C ASP A 67 -17.33 -1.66 21.68
N GLU A 68 -16.72 -0.51 21.84
CA GLU A 68 -16.01 0.20 20.76
C GLU A 68 -14.85 -0.61 20.16
N ALA A 69 -14.30 -1.56 20.91
CA ALA A 69 -13.22 -2.44 20.45
C ALA A 69 -13.76 -3.70 19.73
N SER A 70 -15.06 -3.81 19.58
CA SER A 70 -15.75 -5.01 19.08
C SER A 70 -15.63 -6.23 20.02
N ASP A 71 -15.31 -6.00 21.29
CA ASP A 71 -15.29 -7.05 22.31
C ASP A 71 -16.67 -7.15 22.99
N PRO A 72 -17.12 -8.37 23.35
CA PRO A 72 -18.36 -8.53 24.09
C PRO A 72 -18.32 -7.81 25.45
N ILE A 73 -19.26 -6.92 25.68
CA ILE A 73 -19.36 -6.17 26.96
C ILE A 73 -19.58 -7.09 28.16
N GLY A 74 -20.08 -8.28 27.94
CA GLY A 74 -20.32 -9.26 28.99
C GLY A 74 -21.41 -8.86 29.96
N ILE A 75 -22.34 -7.98 29.55
CA ILE A 75 -23.53 -7.64 30.33
C ILE A 75 -24.53 -8.79 30.23
N THR A 76 -25.06 -9.17 31.36
CA THR A 76 -26.11 -10.19 31.46
C THR A 76 -27.39 -9.61 32.10
N ALA A 77 -28.49 -10.33 32.01
CA ALA A 77 -29.73 -9.92 32.65
C ALA A 77 -29.61 -9.76 34.19
N SER A 78 -28.61 -10.43 34.79
CA SER A 78 -28.34 -10.29 36.23
C SER A 78 -27.74 -8.94 36.60
N ASP A 79 -27.04 -8.30 35.67
CA ASP A 79 -26.40 -6.99 35.88
C ASP A 79 -27.44 -5.83 35.84
N ILE A 80 -28.69 -6.10 35.45
CA ILE A 80 -29.75 -5.10 35.47
C ILE A 80 -30.35 -5.04 36.86
N VAL A 81 -30.39 -3.84 37.43
CA VAL A 81 -31.00 -3.57 38.74
C VAL A 81 -32.48 -3.97 38.74
N ASN A 82 -32.95 -4.49 39.85
CA ASN A 82 -34.39 -4.73 40.02
C ASN A 82 -35.08 -3.44 40.44
N ALA A 83 -36.21 -3.13 39.79
CA ALA A 83 -37.11 -2.08 40.21
C ALA A 83 -37.85 -2.47 41.53
N ALA A 84 -38.56 -1.51 42.13
CA ALA A 84 -39.28 -1.74 43.40
C ALA A 84 -40.35 -2.82 43.33
N ASP A 85 -40.86 -3.12 42.14
CA ASP A 85 -41.84 -4.18 41.90
C ASP A 85 -41.20 -5.56 41.63
N GLY A 86 -39.87 -5.66 41.70
CA GLY A 86 -39.09 -6.87 41.42
C GLY A 86 -38.81 -7.15 39.95
N SER A 87 -39.34 -6.37 39.03
CA SER A 87 -39.01 -6.45 37.63
C SER A 87 -37.61 -5.86 37.38
N LYS A 88 -37.03 -6.12 36.18
CA LYS A 88 -35.79 -5.47 35.77
C LYS A 88 -36.04 -4.00 35.44
N ASP A 89 -35.20 -3.09 35.96
CA ASP A 89 -35.34 -1.66 35.71
C ASP A 89 -34.85 -1.34 34.28
N VAL A 90 -35.79 -1.46 33.36
CA VAL A 90 -35.63 -1.18 31.93
C VAL A 90 -36.59 -0.07 31.56
N ARG A 91 -36.06 1.02 31.04
CA ARG A 91 -36.85 2.20 30.67
C ARG A 91 -36.84 2.41 29.17
N VAL A 92 -38.01 2.56 28.58
CA VAL A 92 -38.14 2.83 27.15
C VAL A 92 -38.25 4.33 26.95
N ALA A 93 -37.34 4.86 26.09
CA ALA A 93 -37.39 6.22 25.61
C ALA A 93 -37.84 6.24 24.14
N ASN A 94 -38.14 7.41 23.59
CA ASN A 94 -38.61 7.54 22.21
C ASN A 94 -37.62 7.03 21.17
N ASN A 95 -36.33 7.01 21.47
CA ASN A 95 -35.23 6.67 20.56
C ASN A 95 -34.35 5.54 21.08
N GLY A 96 -34.75 4.85 22.14
CA GLY A 96 -33.90 3.78 22.68
C GLY A 96 -34.44 3.13 23.94
N VAL A 97 -33.64 2.23 24.48
CA VAL A 97 -33.92 1.54 25.74
C VAL A 97 -32.78 1.79 26.71
N ILE A 98 -33.12 2.10 27.96
CA ILE A 98 -32.18 2.36 29.05
C ILE A 98 -32.23 1.18 30.01
N TYR A 99 -31.07 0.57 30.22
CA TYR A 99 -30.90 -0.48 31.22
C TYR A 99 -30.19 0.09 32.44
N MET A 100 -30.82 0.01 33.60
CA MET A 100 -30.17 0.40 34.84
C MET A 100 -29.31 -0.74 35.35
N LEU A 101 -27.97 -0.50 35.34
CA LEU A 101 -26.99 -1.52 35.70
C LEU A 101 -26.52 -1.32 37.16
N ASP A 102 -26.23 -2.41 37.85
CA ASP A 102 -25.64 -2.41 39.20
C ASP A 102 -24.11 -2.25 39.17
N ARG A 103 -23.53 -2.30 37.98
CA ARG A 103 -22.08 -2.11 37.76
C ARG A 103 -21.80 -1.10 36.66
N VAL A 104 -20.63 -0.51 36.73
CA VAL A 104 -20.09 0.30 35.64
C VAL A 104 -19.55 -0.63 34.56
N VAL A 105 -19.82 -0.29 33.29
CA VAL A 105 -19.15 -0.88 32.16
C VAL A 105 -17.95 0.05 31.83
N PRO A 106 -16.75 -0.25 32.32
CA PRO A 106 -15.62 0.60 32.05
C PRO A 106 -15.27 0.51 30.55
N PRO A 107 -14.78 1.58 29.95
CA PRO A 107 -14.09 1.44 28.69
C PRO A 107 -12.91 0.48 28.91
N ILE A 108 -12.91 -0.63 28.17
CA ILE A 108 -12.10 -1.81 28.53
C ILE A 108 -10.62 -1.52 28.39
N THR A 109 -10.24 -0.58 27.50
CA THR A 109 -8.85 -0.25 27.28
C THR A 109 -8.69 1.16 26.73
N TYR A 110 -7.51 1.72 26.96
CA TYR A 110 -7.10 2.93 26.24
C TYR A 110 -7.01 2.62 24.75
N ASN A 111 -7.29 3.58 23.89
CA ASN A 111 -7.02 3.41 22.49
C ASN A 111 -5.50 3.46 22.21
N ILE A 112 -5.09 2.89 21.10
CA ILE A 112 -3.68 2.66 20.75
C ILE A 112 -2.83 3.96 20.68
N VAL A 113 -3.46 5.11 20.43
CA VAL A 113 -2.75 6.39 20.33
C VAL A 113 -2.35 6.96 21.68
N SER A 114 -3.10 6.64 22.74
CA SER A 114 -2.88 7.21 24.07
C SER A 114 -1.71 6.56 24.81
N THR A 115 -1.49 5.31 24.55
CA THR A 115 -0.71 4.45 25.43
C THR A 115 0.80 4.52 25.24
N PRO A 116 1.35 4.64 24.02
CA PRO A 116 2.79 4.86 23.88
C PRO A 116 3.26 6.13 24.58
N ALA A 117 2.38 7.14 24.63
CA ALA A 117 2.68 8.42 25.28
C ALA A 117 2.62 8.35 26.80
N SER A 118 1.66 7.60 27.37
CA SER A 118 1.35 7.63 28.79
C SER A 118 2.09 6.57 29.61
N LEU A 119 2.30 5.38 29.08
CA LEU A 119 2.82 4.26 29.85
C LEU A 119 4.34 4.16 29.89
N ARG A 120 5.02 4.64 28.86
CA ARG A 120 6.48 4.58 28.81
C ARG A 120 7.17 5.93 28.96
N GLY A 121 6.40 6.96 29.16
CA GLY A 121 6.95 8.31 29.30
C GLY A 121 7.88 8.62 28.12
N ASN A 122 8.96 9.29 28.35
CA ASN A 122 9.89 9.71 27.30
C ASN A 122 11.11 8.80 27.16
N MET A 123 11.12 7.61 27.76
CA MET A 123 12.38 6.88 27.90
C MET A 123 12.76 6.11 26.61
N ASP A 124 11.88 5.23 26.11
CA ASP A 124 12.23 4.34 25.01
C ASP A 124 11.55 4.66 23.69
N LEU A 125 10.45 5.41 23.69
CA LEU A 125 9.60 5.65 22.53
C LEU A 125 9.46 7.13 22.19
N SER A 126 10.38 7.97 22.69
CA SER A 126 10.22 9.43 22.55
C SER A 126 10.25 9.93 21.10
N VAL A 127 10.97 9.26 20.20
CA VAL A 127 11.03 9.65 18.78
C VAL A 127 9.71 9.36 18.09
N ILE A 128 9.25 8.10 18.18
CA ILE A 128 8.01 7.70 17.50
C ILE A 128 6.79 8.36 18.14
N ASN A 129 6.79 8.51 19.46
CA ASN A 129 5.74 9.21 20.17
C ASN A 129 5.63 10.68 19.76
N TRP A 130 6.75 11.37 19.61
CA TRP A 130 6.73 12.74 19.10
C TRP A 130 6.10 12.80 17.70
N ALA A 131 6.44 11.87 16.83
CA ALA A 131 5.86 11.80 15.48
C ALA A 131 4.34 11.59 15.50
N ILE A 132 3.84 10.72 16.40
CA ILE A 132 2.40 10.47 16.58
C ILE A 132 1.70 11.69 17.17
N GLN A 133 2.30 12.33 18.18
CA GLN A 133 1.70 13.38 18.98
C GLN A 133 2.00 14.81 18.47
N SER A 134 2.87 14.95 17.46
CA SER A 134 3.27 16.26 16.99
C SER A 134 2.06 17.07 16.55
N LYS A 135 1.78 18.09 17.35
CA LYS A 135 0.76 19.07 17.06
C LYS A 135 1.38 20.18 16.24
N GLN A 136 0.59 20.76 15.37
CA GLN A 136 0.93 21.97 14.67
C GLN A 136 1.43 23.04 15.66
N ALA A 137 2.68 23.44 15.52
CA ALA A 137 3.32 24.32 16.50
C ALA A 137 2.79 25.76 16.44
N SER A 138 2.24 26.20 15.31
CA SER A 138 1.54 27.50 15.20
C SER A 138 0.68 27.58 13.94
N SER A 139 -0.36 28.42 13.98
CA SER A 139 -1.25 28.73 12.84
C SER A 139 -0.54 29.48 11.68
N ASN A 140 0.71 29.91 11.87
CA ASN A 140 1.50 30.63 10.88
C ASN A 140 2.53 29.74 10.17
N ASP A 141 2.75 28.52 10.62
CA ASP A 141 3.61 27.57 9.93
C ASP A 141 2.83 26.99 8.75
N LYS A 142 3.20 27.40 7.53
CA LYS A 142 2.63 26.88 6.29
C LYS A 142 2.99 25.40 6.07
N ASP A 143 3.89 24.88 6.85
CA ASP A 143 4.27 23.47 6.90
C ASP A 143 3.31 22.75 7.87
N ASN A 144 2.08 22.50 7.42
CA ASN A 144 1.09 21.72 8.17
C ASN A 144 1.62 20.32 8.42
N LEU A 145 2.06 20.10 9.66
CA LEU A 145 2.30 18.76 10.18
C LEU A 145 0.99 17.95 10.07
N ASP A 146 1.06 16.72 9.63
CA ASP A 146 -0.15 15.91 9.43
C ASP A 146 -0.81 15.56 10.77
N ILE A 147 -1.67 16.46 11.25
CA ILE A 147 -2.52 16.26 12.45
C ILE A 147 -3.41 15.03 12.32
N ASN A 148 -3.59 14.52 11.10
CA ASN A 148 -4.49 13.43 10.81
C ASN A 148 -3.98 12.08 11.34
N PHE A 149 -2.66 11.92 11.58
CA PHE A 149 -2.15 10.64 12.05
C PHE A 149 -2.63 10.32 13.47
N PHE A 150 -2.58 11.30 14.37
CA PHE A 150 -3.14 11.14 15.69
C PHE A 150 -4.66 10.86 15.65
N ALA A 151 -5.38 11.62 14.83
CA ALA A 151 -6.81 11.43 14.64
C ALA A 151 -7.13 10.06 14.00
N TYR A 152 -6.30 9.63 13.05
CA TYR A 152 -6.43 8.33 12.41
C TYR A 152 -6.36 7.18 13.42
N LEU A 153 -5.38 7.19 14.32
CA LEU A 153 -5.23 6.15 15.34
C LEU A 153 -6.30 6.19 16.44
N ARG A 154 -7.13 7.22 16.48
CA ARG A 154 -8.25 7.34 17.43
C ARG A 154 -9.54 6.67 16.98
N ALA A 155 -9.60 6.16 15.77
CA ALA A 155 -10.79 5.49 15.26
C ALA A 155 -11.13 4.28 16.15
N SER A 156 -12.25 4.36 16.86
CA SER A 156 -12.65 3.38 17.89
C SER A 156 -13.09 2.04 17.31
N THR A 157 -13.55 2.05 16.06
CA THR A 157 -14.01 0.85 15.33
C THR A 157 -12.91 0.19 14.49
N ALA A 158 -11.71 0.75 14.51
CA ALA A 158 -10.58 0.19 13.78
C ALA A 158 -9.94 -0.97 14.56
N ASN A 159 -9.20 -1.80 13.82
CA ASN A 159 -8.37 -2.86 14.37
C ASN A 159 -6.94 -2.64 13.87
N TYR A 160 -6.15 -1.89 14.65
CA TYR A 160 -4.79 -1.55 14.25
C TYR A 160 -3.76 -2.57 14.74
N ALA A 161 -2.76 -2.83 13.91
CA ALA A 161 -1.48 -3.32 14.36
C ALA A 161 -0.45 -2.19 14.17
N LEU A 162 0.04 -1.63 15.27
CA LEU A 162 0.96 -0.50 15.28
C LEU A 162 2.34 -0.97 15.74
N PHE A 163 3.31 -0.92 14.84
CA PHE A 163 4.70 -1.23 15.13
C PHE A 163 5.41 0.03 15.62
N LEU A 164 5.96 -0.04 16.82
CA LEU A 164 6.60 1.08 17.51
C LEU A 164 8.10 0.81 17.62
N PRO A 165 8.91 1.39 16.73
CA PRO A 165 10.35 1.32 16.86
C PRO A 165 10.78 2.07 18.14
N ASN A 166 11.58 1.42 18.98
CA ASN A 166 12.14 2.06 20.15
C ASN A 166 13.21 3.09 19.74
N ASN A 167 13.66 3.92 20.66
CA ASN A 167 14.65 4.97 20.36
C ASN A 167 15.94 4.39 19.75
N LYS A 168 16.35 3.19 20.18
CA LYS A 168 17.53 2.51 19.65
C LYS A 168 17.35 2.06 18.20
N ALA A 169 16.12 1.76 17.77
CA ALA A 169 15.83 1.44 16.39
C ALA A 169 16.15 2.60 15.43
N PHE A 170 16.11 3.84 15.93
CA PHE A 170 16.45 5.04 15.15
C PHE A 170 17.97 5.31 15.09
N ASP A 171 18.79 4.54 15.76
CA ASP A 171 20.25 4.52 15.56
C ASP A 171 20.60 3.83 14.23
N ALA A 172 19.74 2.96 13.72
CA ALA A 172 19.81 2.48 12.35
C ALA A 172 19.41 3.60 11.38
N TYR A 173 20.24 3.82 10.35
CA TYR A 173 19.99 4.89 9.40
C TYR A 173 18.81 4.59 8.49
N TYR A 174 17.91 5.55 8.37
CA TYR A 174 16.80 5.53 7.41
C TYR A 174 17.27 6.09 6.07
N LEU A 175 17.19 5.30 5.01
CA LEU A 175 17.50 5.76 3.67
C LEU A 175 16.34 6.62 3.15
N ASP A 176 16.59 7.92 3.03
CA ASP A 176 15.59 8.90 2.61
C ASP A 176 15.17 8.70 1.15
N PRO A 177 13.92 8.26 0.87
CA PRO A 177 13.46 8.02 -0.49
C PRO A 177 13.52 9.27 -1.37
N VAL A 178 13.22 10.44 -0.80
CA VAL A 178 13.25 11.71 -1.55
C VAL A 178 14.65 12.02 -2.05
N SER A 179 15.68 11.58 -1.35
CA SER A 179 17.08 11.77 -1.76
C SER A 179 17.49 10.93 -2.97
N LEU A 180 16.69 9.94 -3.34
CA LEU A 180 16.95 9.03 -4.46
C LEU A 180 16.42 9.56 -5.79
N GLY A 181 15.64 10.63 -5.78
CA GLY A 181 15.05 11.21 -6.99
C GLY A 181 16.05 11.55 -8.09
N LYS A 182 15.70 11.25 -9.33
CA LYS A 182 16.57 11.28 -10.51
C LYS A 182 17.17 12.65 -10.81
N ASN A 183 16.42 13.73 -10.61
CA ASN A 183 16.83 15.08 -10.99
C ASN A 183 17.37 15.94 -9.86
N ASN A 184 18.03 15.34 -8.93
CA ASN A 184 18.61 16.11 -7.85
C ASN A 184 19.85 16.94 -8.21
N GLY A 185 19.81 17.55 -9.37
CA GLY A 185 20.61 18.73 -9.79
C GLY A 185 22.14 18.70 -9.66
N SER A 186 22.68 17.74 -9.00
CA SER A 186 24.11 17.72 -8.68
C SER A 186 24.83 16.45 -9.10
N GLY A 187 24.27 15.65 -10.01
CA GLY A 187 25.00 14.56 -10.68
C GLY A 187 25.77 13.54 -9.82
N ASN A 188 25.68 13.66 -8.50
CA ASN A 188 26.58 12.96 -7.60
C ASN A 188 26.01 11.68 -6.99
N GLY A 189 24.81 11.25 -7.37
CA GLY A 189 24.25 9.96 -6.95
C GLY A 189 24.27 9.69 -5.43
N ARG A 190 24.28 10.74 -4.59
CA ARG A 190 24.41 10.61 -3.16
C ARG A 190 23.04 10.59 -2.52
N ALA A 191 22.64 9.43 -2.09
CA ALA A 191 21.51 9.23 -1.20
C ALA A 191 21.81 9.80 0.20
N ARG A 192 20.80 9.90 1.04
CA ARG A 192 20.91 10.37 2.42
C ARG A 192 20.42 9.32 3.38
N LEU A 193 21.23 9.02 4.37
CA LEU A 193 20.88 8.20 5.52
C LEU A 193 20.53 9.13 6.69
N TYR A 194 19.27 9.15 7.08
CA TYR A 194 18.78 9.96 8.20
C TYR A 194 18.96 9.19 9.51
N HIS A 195 19.38 9.94 10.53
CA HIS A 195 19.41 9.52 11.92
C HIS A 195 18.53 10.49 12.73
N PHE A 196 17.56 9.94 13.46
CA PHE A 196 16.63 10.70 14.29
C PHE A 196 16.96 10.49 15.76
N TYR A 197 16.93 11.58 16.53
CA TYR A 197 17.27 11.51 17.95
C TYR A 197 16.60 12.62 18.74
N LYS A 198 16.41 12.39 20.02
CA LYS A 198 15.93 13.39 20.96
C LYS A 198 17.09 13.88 21.83
N LYS A 199 17.31 15.19 21.87
CA LYS A 199 18.26 15.79 22.83
C LYS A 199 17.58 15.99 24.17
N ALA A 200 18.33 15.82 25.24
CA ALA A 200 17.84 16.09 26.58
C ALA A 200 17.42 17.57 26.70
N GLY A 201 16.21 17.80 27.19
CA GLY A 201 15.63 19.14 27.33
C GLY A 201 14.95 19.72 26.10
N ASP A 202 15.07 19.09 24.91
CA ASP A 202 14.37 19.55 23.71
C ASP A 202 12.94 19.01 23.67
N ASN A 203 12.00 19.85 23.26
CA ASN A 203 10.62 19.44 23.02
C ASN A 203 10.44 18.74 21.65
N ASN A 204 11.33 19.03 20.71
CA ASN A 204 11.30 18.51 19.36
C ASN A 204 12.34 17.42 19.10
N ILE A 205 12.09 16.59 18.11
CA ILE A 205 13.08 15.65 17.59
C ILE A 205 14.08 16.40 16.72
N SER A 206 15.32 15.99 16.82
CA SER A 206 16.40 16.42 15.93
C SER A 206 16.72 15.33 14.92
N ALA A 207 17.25 15.71 13.77
CA ALA A 207 17.81 14.77 12.81
C ALA A 207 19.10 15.28 12.18
N SER A 208 19.94 14.36 11.78
CA SER A 208 21.07 14.59 10.89
C SER A 208 21.06 13.53 9.78
N TYR A 209 21.70 13.84 8.67
CA TYR A 209 21.88 12.85 7.62
C TYR A 209 23.36 12.73 7.23
N PHE A 210 23.71 11.55 6.76
CA PHE A 210 24.98 11.22 6.15
C PHE A 210 24.79 11.04 4.65
N ASN A 211 25.75 11.47 3.83
CA ASN A 211 25.71 11.16 2.41
C ASN A 211 26.09 9.69 2.22
N TYR A 212 25.33 9.03 1.36
CA TYR A 212 25.46 7.60 1.06
C TYR A 212 25.60 7.39 -0.44
N THR A 213 26.60 6.64 -0.85
CA THR A 213 26.79 6.25 -2.25
C THR A 213 26.31 4.82 -2.43
N ILE A 214 25.15 4.64 -3.06
CA ILE A 214 24.51 3.32 -3.21
C ILE A 214 25.43 2.31 -3.91
N ALA A 215 26.11 2.74 -4.97
CA ALA A 215 26.95 1.85 -5.77
C ALA A 215 28.16 1.25 -5.00
N THR A 216 28.63 1.93 -3.95
CA THR A 216 29.83 1.52 -3.20
C THR A 216 29.53 1.23 -1.74
N GLY A 217 28.32 1.49 -1.25
CA GLY A 217 27.98 1.42 0.16
C GLY A 217 28.71 2.46 1.04
N ALA A 218 29.37 3.45 0.44
CA ALA A 218 30.17 4.43 1.17
C ALA A 218 29.30 5.46 1.88
N VAL A 219 29.52 5.63 3.19
CA VAL A 219 28.87 6.63 4.04
C VAL A 219 29.87 7.75 4.34
N SER A 220 29.44 9.03 4.29
CA SER A 220 30.30 10.16 4.66
C SER A 220 30.70 10.08 6.14
N LYS A 221 31.89 10.61 6.47
CA LYS A 221 32.35 10.68 7.87
C LYS A 221 31.53 11.68 8.68
N ASP A 222 31.21 12.81 8.07
CA ASP A 222 30.52 13.91 8.72
C ASP A 222 29.04 13.87 8.39
N SER A 223 28.21 14.17 9.39
CA SER A 223 26.78 14.34 9.23
C SER A 223 26.42 15.81 9.02
N THR A 224 25.33 16.02 8.31
CA THR A 224 24.70 17.34 8.14
C THR A 224 23.44 17.40 8.99
N ARG A 225 23.33 18.44 9.85
CA ARG A 225 22.12 18.66 10.66
C ARG A 225 20.95 19.06 9.76
N VAL A 226 19.80 18.44 9.99
CA VAL A 226 18.53 18.87 9.38
C VAL A 226 18.01 20.07 10.17
N THR A 227 17.80 21.20 9.50
CA THR A 227 17.41 22.45 10.15
C THR A 227 15.91 22.70 10.14
N ARG A 228 15.19 22.15 9.18
CA ARG A 228 13.74 22.32 9.05
C ARG A 228 13.01 21.19 9.76
N LEU A 229 12.10 21.56 10.66
CA LEU A 229 11.31 20.60 11.43
C LEU A 229 10.32 19.83 10.52
N SER A 230 9.79 20.48 9.49
CA SER A 230 8.93 19.83 8.49
C SER A 230 9.63 18.68 7.78
N ASP A 231 10.91 18.83 7.43
CA ASP A 231 11.66 17.76 6.76
C ASP A 231 11.84 16.53 7.67
N ILE A 232 12.01 16.76 8.97
CA ILE A 232 12.06 15.70 9.98
C ILE A 232 10.70 15.00 10.09
N HIS A 233 9.66 15.82 10.19
CA HIS A 233 8.30 15.35 10.35
C HIS A 233 7.84 14.51 9.14
N ASP A 234 8.07 14.98 7.92
CA ASP A 234 7.63 14.29 6.70
C ASP A 234 8.26 12.89 6.58
N ARG A 235 9.54 12.73 6.99
CA ARG A 235 10.19 11.42 7.01
C ARG A 235 9.64 10.53 8.10
N LEU A 236 9.37 11.08 9.27
CA LEU A 236 8.77 10.33 10.38
C LEU A 236 7.32 9.91 10.06
N ILE A 237 6.56 10.72 9.33
CA ILE A 237 5.22 10.33 8.85
C ILE A 237 5.29 9.22 7.79
N ASP A 238 6.26 9.26 6.89
CA ASP A 238 6.49 8.14 5.94
C ASP A 238 6.77 6.84 6.71
N ILE A 239 7.64 6.91 7.72
CA ILE A 239 7.92 5.78 8.62
C ILE A 239 6.64 5.31 9.32
N LEU A 240 5.91 6.19 9.98
CA LEU A 240 4.67 5.86 10.71
C LEU A 240 3.62 5.21 9.83
N ASN A 241 3.39 5.76 8.64
CA ASN A 241 2.45 5.19 7.68
C ASN A 241 2.83 3.74 7.32
N TYR A 242 4.12 3.45 7.24
CA TYR A 242 4.59 2.11 6.93
C TYR A 242 4.61 1.17 8.15
N HIS A 243 4.62 1.73 9.36
CA HIS A 243 4.56 0.99 10.63
C HIS A 243 3.13 0.74 11.15
N THR A 244 2.12 1.12 10.39
CA THR A 244 0.72 0.99 10.79
C THR A 244 -0.03 0.10 9.81
N VAL A 245 -0.63 -0.97 10.33
CA VAL A 245 -1.52 -1.87 9.58
C VAL A 245 -2.94 -1.70 10.09
N SER A 246 -3.90 -1.62 9.19
CA SER A 246 -5.32 -1.69 9.51
C SER A 246 -5.82 -3.08 9.14
N LEU A 247 -6.24 -3.84 10.13
CA LEU A 247 -6.78 -5.18 9.99
C LEU A 247 -8.30 -5.12 9.87
N ASN A 248 -8.89 -6.14 9.27
CA ASN A 248 -10.33 -6.30 9.28
C ASN A 248 -10.84 -6.63 10.68
N ALA A 249 -12.13 -6.42 10.92
CA ALA A 249 -12.74 -6.78 12.20
C ALA A 249 -12.56 -8.28 12.47
N GLY A 250 -12.01 -8.61 13.64
CA GLY A 250 -11.73 -9.98 14.05
C GLY A 250 -10.48 -10.62 13.42
N GLU A 251 -9.78 -9.90 12.52
CA GLU A 251 -8.51 -10.35 11.97
C GLU A 251 -7.37 -10.13 12.97
N SER A 252 -6.42 -11.05 13.00
CA SER A 252 -5.18 -10.93 13.77
C SER A 252 -3.96 -11.21 12.92
N LEU A 253 -2.82 -10.64 13.29
CA LEU A 253 -1.55 -10.97 12.66
C LEU A 253 -1.22 -12.45 12.84
N GLY A 254 -0.55 -13.03 11.86
CA GLY A 254 -0.17 -14.45 11.85
C GLY A 254 -1.10 -15.35 11.04
N SER A 255 -2.29 -14.88 10.65
CA SER A 255 -3.16 -15.61 9.70
C SER A 255 -2.61 -15.59 8.27
N ASN A 256 -1.91 -14.54 7.92
CA ASN A 256 -1.17 -14.33 6.67
C ASN A 256 0.29 -14.02 6.98
N LYS A 257 1.15 -14.03 5.95
CA LYS A 257 2.55 -13.59 6.08
C LYS A 257 2.73 -12.12 5.75
N TYR A 258 1.89 -11.57 4.86
CA TYR A 258 1.98 -10.20 4.36
C TYR A 258 0.74 -9.40 4.76
N TYR A 259 0.96 -8.15 5.13
CA TYR A 259 -0.10 -7.24 5.56
C TYR A 259 0.12 -5.88 4.94
N LYS A 260 -0.96 -5.31 4.41
CA LYS A 260 -0.95 -3.98 3.82
C LYS A 260 -0.90 -2.92 4.92
N THR A 261 0.06 -2.01 4.80
CA THR A 261 0.22 -0.88 5.71
C THR A 261 -0.68 0.29 5.31
N LYS A 262 -0.82 1.27 6.19
CA LYS A 262 -1.50 2.54 5.88
C LYS A 262 -0.87 3.24 4.68
N HIS A 263 0.41 3.05 4.44
CA HIS A 263 1.11 3.61 3.28
C HIS A 263 0.70 2.97 1.95
N GLY A 264 0.13 1.78 2.00
CA GLY A 264 -0.23 0.98 0.83
C GLY A 264 0.73 -0.16 0.51
N GLY A 265 2.00 -0.06 0.88
CA GLY A 265 2.95 -1.18 0.75
C GLY A 265 2.74 -2.23 1.83
N GLU A 266 3.22 -3.43 1.57
CA GLU A 266 3.08 -4.55 2.50
C GLU A 266 4.33 -4.75 3.36
N ILE A 267 4.10 -5.30 4.54
CA ILE A 267 5.14 -5.84 5.43
C ILE A 267 4.97 -7.35 5.53
N ARG A 268 6.07 -8.05 5.74
CA ARG A 268 6.10 -9.50 5.99
C ARG A 268 6.35 -9.75 7.47
N ILE A 269 5.57 -10.66 8.06
CA ILE A 269 5.66 -11.04 9.46
C ILE A 269 5.95 -12.53 9.56
N THR A 270 6.83 -12.91 10.45
CA THR A 270 7.04 -14.30 10.83
C THR A 270 6.11 -14.68 11.99
N GLY A 271 5.79 -15.94 12.11
CA GLY A 271 4.98 -16.45 13.22
C GLY A 271 3.62 -15.79 13.36
N THR A 272 3.25 -15.48 14.58
CA THR A 272 1.97 -14.85 14.95
C THR A 272 2.13 -13.39 15.42
N ALA A 273 3.24 -12.77 15.10
CA ALA A 273 3.67 -11.47 15.61
C ALA A 273 3.78 -11.45 17.14
N GLY A 274 4.35 -12.50 17.71
CA GLY A 274 4.67 -12.61 19.13
C GLY A 274 6.06 -12.11 19.45
N LEU A 275 6.43 -12.18 20.73
CA LEU A 275 7.77 -11.86 21.20
C LEU A 275 8.83 -12.68 20.44
N GLY A 276 9.79 -12.01 19.84
CA GLY A 276 10.90 -12.61 19.06
C GLY A 276 10.59 -12.83 17.58
N ASP A 277 9.34 -12.68 17.15
CA ASP A 277 8.99 -12.75 15.74
C ASP A 277 9.55 -11.54 14.98
N GLU A 278 9.75 -11.72 13.67
CA GLU A 278 10.38 -10.72 12.81
C GLU A 278 9.36 -10.02 11.92
N VAL A 279 9.59 -8.73 11.73
CA VAL A 279 8.83 -7.88 10.82
C VAL A 279 9.80 -7.30 9.78
N MET A 280 9.48 -7.45 8.52
CA MET A 280 10.31 -7.04 7.40
C MET A 280 9.48 -6.33 6.35
N SER A 281 10.15 -5.48 5.59
CA SER A 281 9.59 -4.86 4.39
C SER A 281 10.48 -5.08 3.18
N GLY A 282 10.15 -4.40 2.08
CA GLY A 282 10.90 -4.54 0.85
C GLY A 282 12.38 -4.20 0.97
N ALA A 283 12.75 -3.22 1.79
CA ALA A 283 14.17 -2.88 1.98
C ALA A 283 14.94 -4.04 2.63
N GLN A 284 14.39 -4.66 3.67
CA GLN A 284 14.99 -5.80 4.34
C GLN A 284 14.97 -7.07 3.48
N ILE A 285 13.81 -7.36 2.85
CA ILE A 285 13.62 -8.57 2.03
C ILE A 285 14.55 -8.53 0.81
N ASN A 286 14.67 -7.37 0.15
CA ASN A 286 15.54 -7.19 -1.00
C ASN A 286 17.03 -7.08 -0.64
N GLY A 287 17.35 -7.06 0.66
CA GLY A 287 18.72 -7.02 1.16
C GLY A 287 19.41 -5.67 0.97
N LEU A 288 18.65 -4.56 1.05
CA LEU A 288 19.23 -3.22 1.03
C LEU A 288 20.21 -3.04 2.19
N GLY A 289 21.42 -2.55 1.89
CA GLY A 289 22.38 -2.12 2.91
C GLY A 289 22.11 -0.66 3.31
N THR A 290 22.14 -0.38 4.62
CA THR A 290 22.02 0.98 5.17
C THR A 290 23.23 1.41 5.97
N SER A 291 24.16 0.50 6.18
CA SER A 291 25.46 0.76 6.80
C SER A 291 26.58 0.16 5.97
N ARG A 292 27.80 0.51 6.32
CA ARG A 292 29.02 0.25 5.54
C ARG A 292 29.17 -1.16 4.99
N ASP A 293 28.64 -2.16 5.68
CA ASP A 293 28.87 -3.57 5.34
C ASP A 293 27.68 -4.49 5.67
N GLU A 294 26.55 -3.96 6.14
CA GLU A 294 25.46 -4.78 6.64
C GLU A 294 24.14 -4.51 5.89
N LYS A 295 23.47 -5.59 5.53
CA LYS A 295 22.08 -5.54 5.08
C LYS A 295 21.21 -5.01 6.21
N MET A 296 20.16 -4.27 5.86
CA MET A 296 19.17 -3.83 6.83
C MET A 296 18.57 -5.06 7.53
N PRO A 297 18.70 -5.19 8.86
CA PRO A 297 18.20 -6.34 9.56
C PRO A 297 16.68 -6.35 9.63
N ALA A 298 16.08 -7.52 9.79
CA ALA A 298 14.69 -7.64 10.17
C ALA A 298 14.45 -6.98 11.52
N ALA A 299 13.32 -6.30 11.67
CA ALA A 299 12.91 -5.77 12.97
C ALA A 299 12.35 -6.91 13.82
N LYS A 300 12.79 -7.04 15.07
CA LYS A 300 12.27 -8.04 16.01
C LYS A 300 11.32 -7.41 17.00
N ILE A 301 10.23 -8.12 17.28
CA ILE A 301 9.30 -7.76 18.35
C ILE A 301 9.99 -8.09 19.68
N THR A 302 10.26 -7.05 20.47
CA THR A 302 11.10 -7.16 21.68
C THR A 302 10.33 -7.43 22.95
N GLU A 303 9.00 -7.29 22.90
CA GLU A 303 8.12 -7.45 24.05
C GLU A 303 6.82 -8.13 23.66
N THR A 304 6.10 -8.65 24.64
CA THR A 304 4.74 -9.14 24.44
C THR A 304 3.87 -7.98 23.94
N PRO A 305 3.14 -8.15 22.84
CA PRO A 305 2.28 -7.10 22.29
C PRO A 305 1.25 -6.60 23.29
N SER A 306 1.09 -5.29 23.38
CA SER A 306 0.08 -4.66 24.23
C SER A 306 -1.26 -4.54 23.48
N VAL A 307 -2.34 -4.86 24.19
CA VAL A 307 -3.71 -4.84 23.62
C VAL A 307 -4.43 -3.56 24.03
N TYR A 308 -5.13 -2.96 23.09
CA TYR A 308 -5.92 -1.73 23.24
C TYR A 308 -7.33 -1.91 22.68
N SER A 309 -8.21 -0.95 22.95
CA SER A 309 -9.60 -0.98 22.46
C SER A 309 -9.71 -1.06 20.93
N ASN A 310 -8.75 -0.52 20.22
CA ASN A 310 -8.76 -0.45 18.76
C ASN A 310 -7.50 -1.04 18.11
N GLY A 311 -6.88 -2.03 18.74
CA GLY A 311 -5.76 -2.74 18.14
C GLY A 311 -4.69 -3.23 19.12
N LYS A 312 -3.52 -3.54 18.55
CA LYS A 312 -2.35 -3.99 19.30
C LYS A 312 -1.11 -3.19 18.91
N SER A 313 -0.26 -2.87 19.88
CA SER A 313 1.05 -2.30 19.60
C SER A 313 2.16 -3.31 19.79
N TYR A 314 3.18 -3.20 18.96
CA TYR A 314 4.33 -4.10 18.88
C TYR A 314 5.61 -3.26 18.96
N ILE A 315 6.40 -3.42 20.01
CA ILE A 315 7.67 -2.72 20.14
C ILE A 315 8.72 -3.47 19.36
N ILE A 316 9.42 -2.78 18.47
CA ILE A 316 10.44 -3.34 17.59
C ILE A 316 11.79 -2.67 17.77
N ASP A 317 12.88 -3.42 17.53
CA ASP A 317 14.28 -2.98 17.74
C ASP A 317 14.92 -2.33 16.50
N HIS A 318 14.29 -2.41 15.32
CA HIS A 318 14.74 -1.79 14.09
C HIS A 318 13.59 -1.14 13.33
N LEU A 319 13.93 -0.17 12.47
CA LEU A 319 12.93 0.43 11.56
C LEU A 319 12.53 -0.56 10.48
N ILE A 320 11.26 -0.54 10.12
CA ILE A 320 10.75 -1.20 8.93
C ILE A 320 10.81 -0.19 7.80
N GLN A 321 11.69 -0.41 6.84
CA GLN A 321 11.90 0.51 5.73
C GLN A 321 11.09 0.07 4.51
N ALA A 322 10.27 0.96 3.97
CA ALA A 322 9.60 0.75 2.69
C ALA A 322 10.61 0.46 1.57
N PRO A 323 10.21 -0.26 0.50
CA PRO A 323 11.06 -0.45 -0.66
C PRO A 323 11.56 0.90 -1.18
N VAL A 324 12.82 0.95 -1.62
CA VAL A 324 13.47 2.14 -2.19
C VAL A 324 13.89 1.91 -3.65
N ILE A 325 13.50 0.79 -4.22
CA ILE A 325 13.75 0.42 -5.62
C ILE A 325 12.42 0.46 -6.34
N SER A 326 12.37 1.14 -7.49
CA SER A 326 11.20 1.17 -8.37
C SER A 326 11.07 -0.14 -9.16
N VAL A 327 9.95 -0.32 -9.85
CA VAL A 327 9.81 -1.42 -10.81
C VAL A 327 10.88 -1.33 -11.90
N ASN A 328 11.12 -0.13 -12.43
CA ASN A 328 12.18 0.07 -13.42
C ASN A 328 13.56 -0.30 -12.85
N GLY A 329 13.88 0.18 -11.67
CA GLY A 329 15.15 -0.14 -10.99
C GLY A 329 15.33 -1.62 -10.70
N CYS A 330 14.24 -2.34 -10.37
CA CYS A 330 14.26 -3.79 -10.24
C CYS A 330 14.56 -4.48 -11.58
N LEU A 331 13.88 -4.08 -12.65
CA LEU A 331 14.05 -4.70 -13.97
C LEU A 331 15.44 -4.42 -14.57
N GLU A 332 15.92 -3.18 -14.51
CA GLU A 332 17.25 -2.79 -14.98
C GLU A 332 18.39 -3.39 -14.13
N GLY A 333 18.16 -3.53 -12.84
CA GLY A 333 19.13 -4.11 -11.89
C GLY A 333 19.39 -5.62 -12.09
N HIS A 334 18.58 -6.29 -12.91
CA HIS A 334 18.68 -7.73 -13.14
C HIS A 334 18.80 -8.03 -14.64
N SER A 335 19.99 -8.38 -15.09
CA SER A 335 20.31 -8.57 -16.50
C SER A 335 19.44 -9.61 -17.23
N GLN A 336 18.84 -10.55 -16.52
CA GLN A 336 17.89 -11.52 -17.10
C GLN A 336 16.59 -10.89 -17.61
N PHE A 337 16.31 -9.63 -17.31
CA PHE A 337 15.13 -8.91 -17.80
C PHE A 337 15.44 -7.93 -18.94
N SER A 338 16.68 -7.88 -19.44
CA SER A 338 17.10 -6.87 -20.42
C SER A 338 16.21 -6.83 -21.66
N ASP A 339 15.78 -7.98 -22.18
CA ASP A 339 14.93 -8.05 -23.38
C ASP A 339 13.51 -7.52 -23.09
N PHE A 340 12.99 -7.76 -21.88
CA PHE A 340 11.71 -7.22 -21.45
C PHE A 340 11.78 -5.70 -21.22
N VAL A 341 12.84 -5.22 -20.58
CA VAL A 341 13.09 -3.78 -20.39
C VAL A 341 13.18 -3.08 -21.75
N ASN A 342 13.94 -3.64 -22.69
CA ASN A 342 14.06 -3.09 -24.04
C ASN A 342 12.71 -3.00 -24.76
N LEU A 343 11.82 -3.95 -24.54
CA LEU A 343 10.46 -3.90 -25.10
C LEU A 343 9.58 -2.85 -24.40
N CYS A 344 9.77 -2.64 -23.10
CA CYS A 344 9.04 -1.64 -22.31
C CYS A 344 9.49 -0.19 -22.63
N MET A 345 10.74 -0.02 -23.06
CA MET A 345 11.27 1.28 -23.46
C MET A 345 10.84 1.61 -24.90
N LEU A 346 10.38 2.84 -25.12
CA LEU A 346 10.08 3.31 -26.46
C LEU A 346 11.40 3.49 -27.25
N PRO A 347 11.45 3.07 -28.51
CA PRO A 347 12.64 3.25 -29.34
C PRO A 347 12.86 4.73 -29.70
N ASN A 348 14.10 5.10 -30.03
CA ASN A 348 14.47 6.49 -30.36
C ASN A 348 13.66 7.08 -31.53
N ASN A 349 13.25 6.24 -32.48
CA ASN A 349 12.46 6.62 -33.64
C ASN A 349 10.95 6.50 -33.47
N ILE A 350 10.46 6.40 -32.23
CA ILE A 350 9.03 6.20 -31.94
C ILE A 350 8.14 7.30 -32.56
N ASN A 351 8.61 8.53 -32.60
CA ASN A 351 7.85 9.63 -33.19
C ASN A 351 7.68 9.47 -34.72
N GLU A 352 8.64 8.87 -35.39
CA GLU A 352 8.54 8.53 -36.81
C GLU A 352 7.55 7.39 -37.03
N ILE A 353 7.58 6.38 -36.18
CA ILE A 353 6.61 5.28 -36.18
C ILE A 353 5.20 5.81 -35.97
N PHE A 354 4.97 6.67 -34.97
CA PHE A 354 3.67 7.25 -34.71
C PHE A 354 3.16 8.09 -35.88
N LYS A 355 4.06 8.92 -36.46
CA LYS A 355 3.72 9.71 -37.63
C LYS A 355 3.38 8.82 -38.83
N TRP A 356 4.12 7.75 -39.06
CA TRP A 356 3.87 6.80 -40.14
C TRP A 356 2.52 6.07 -39.94
N LEU A 357 2.14 5.75 -38.69
CA LEU A 357 0.87 5.12 -38.33
C LEU A 357 -0.30 6.10 -38.20
N ASP A 358 -0.10 7.38 -38.50
CA ASP A 358 -1.11 8.45 -38.36
C ASP A 358 -1.58 8.63 -36.89
N ILE A 359 -0.76 8.28 -35.89
CA ILE A 359 -1.02 8.48 -34.47
C ILE A 359 -0.46 9.86 -34.08
N THR A 360 -1.29 10.90 -34.27
CA THR A 360 -0.86 12.30 -34.06
C THR A 360 -1.21 12.88 -32.70
N ASN A 361 -2.18 12.28 -32.00
CA ASN A 361 -2.62 12.75 -30.72
C ASN A 361 -1.71 12.24 -29.59
N VAL A 362 -1.16 13.15 -28.80
CA VAL A 362 -0.27 12.82 -27.66
C VAL A 362 -0.90 11.83 -26.68
N ARG A 363 -2.21 11.95 -26.43
CA ARG A 363 -2.92 11.02 -25.56
C ARG A 363 -2.91 9.60 -26.11
N ASP A 364 -3.08 9.45 -27.42
CA ASP A 364 -3.06 8.14 -28.08
C ASP A 364 -1.65 7.56 -28.10
N GLN A 365 -0.61 8.42 -28.19
CA GLN A 365 0.79 8.02 -28.08
C GLN A 365 1.13 7.54 -26.64
N ASN A 366 0.62 8.23 -25.63
CA ASN A 366 0.92 7.92 -24.22
C ASN A 366 0.41 6.54 -23.79
N GLN A 367 -0.59 5.97 -24.44
CA GLN A 367 -1.05 4.61 -24.12
C GLN A 367 0.01 3.52 -24.38
N PHE A 368 1.04 3.81 -25.18
CA PHE A 368 2.14 2.90 -25.50
C PHE A 368 3.34 3.09 -24.55
N ARG A 369 3.35 4.14 -23.74
CA ARG A 369 4.38 4.36 -22.74
C ARG A 369 4.16 3.43 -21.55
N VAL A 370 5.21 2.76 -21.15
CA VAL A 370 5.23 1.94 -19.92
C VAL A 370 5.79 2.76 -18.78
N PHE A 371 6.89 3.46 -19.03
CA PHE A 371 7.55 4.31 -18.05
C PHE A 371 7.25 5.78 -18.29
N THR A 372 7.19 6.57 -17.20
CA THR A 372 7.05 8.01 -17.32
C THR A 372 8.36 8.64 -17.77
N ASP A 373 8.24 9.71 -18.57
CA ASP A 373 9.39 10.58 -18.90
C ASP A 373 9.55 11.70 -17.88
N ASP A 374 8.61 11.84 -16.96
CA ASP A 374 8.58 12.95 -16.00
C ASP A 374 9.59 12.67 -14.90
N VAL A 375 10.81 13.10 -15.19
CA VAL A 375 12.02 12.76 -14.43
C VAL A 375 12.25 13.66 -13.22
N ASN A 376 11.47 14.74 -13.08
CA ASN A 376 11.75 15.73 -12.03
C ASN A 376 11.25 15.30 -10.67
N ASP A 377 10.15 14.54 -10.64
CA ASP A 377 9.40 14.22 -9.43
C ASP A 377 9.32 12.72 -9.13
N CYS A 378 10.11 11.90 -9.85
CA CYS A 378 10.15 10.44 -9.72
C CYS A 378 11.49 9.96 -9.16
N ILE A 379 11.51 8.74 -8.60
CA ILE A 379 12.74 8.10 -8.14
C ILE A 379 13.69 7.82 -9.33
N ASP A 380 13.16 7.25 -10.39
CA ASP A 380 13.80 7.05 -11.69
C ASP A 380 12.73 7.12 -12.78
N TYR A 381 12.24 5.99 -13.29
CA TYR A 381 11.07 5.92 -14.15
C TYR A 381 9.95 5.15 -13.43
N ASN A 382 8.86 5.83 -13.14
CA ASN A 382 7.67 5.18 -12.60
C ASN A 382 6.85 4.52 -13.71
N ILE A 383 6.05 3.53 -13.35
CA ILE A 383 5.07 2.96 -14.27
C ILE A 383 3.99 4.00 -14.58
N SER A 384 3.79 4.30 -15.88
CA SER A 384 2.95 5.41 -16.33
C SER A 384 1.44 5.20 -16.13
N PHE A 385 0.99 3.95 -16.01
CA PHE A 385 -0.42 3.58 -15.96
C PHE A 385 -0.90 3.12 -14.58
N PHE A 386 -0.05 3.17 -13.55
CA PHE A 386 -0.41 2.97 -12.16
C PHE A 386 0.03 4.16 -11.31
N ASN A 387 -0.91 4.72 -10.56
CA ASN A 387 -0.65 5.78 -9.59
C ASN A 387 -1.44 5.48 -8.32
N SER A 388 -0.77 5.44 -7.18
CA SER A 388 -1.35 5.08 -5.87
C SER A 388 -2.01 3.69 -5.88
N TYR A 389 -1.31 2.70 -6.43
CA TYR A 389 -1.84 1.38 -6.69
C TYR A 389 -0.97 0.27 -6.08
N ASN A 390 -1.58 -0.91 -5.86
CA ASN A 390 -0.86 -2.14 -5.53
C ASN A 390 -1.02 -3.12 -6.68
N TYR A 391 0.08 -3.67 -7.19
CA TYR A 391 0.04 -4.54 -8.36
C TYR A 391 1.17 -5.58 -8.35
N THR A 392 1.05 -6.57 -9.22
CA THR A 392 2.07 -7.61 -9.44
C THR A 392 2.61 -7.49 -10.84
N VAL A 393 3.92 -7.63 -10.99
CA VAL A 393 4.62 -7.69 -12.26
C VAL A 393 5.16 -9.11 -12.46
N TYR A 394 4.71 -9.76 -13.51
CA TYR A 394 5.26 -11.02 -13.97
C TYR A 394 6.31 -10.73 -15.03
N ALA A 395 7.58 -10.59 -14.63
CA ALA A 395 8.66 -10.21 -15.51
C ALA A 395 9.21 -11.43 -16.28
N PRO A 396 8.99 -11.51 -17.59
CA PRO A 396 9.55 -12.59 -18.40
C PRO A 396 11.08 -12.39 -18.51
N ASN A 397 11.82 -13.46 -18.23
CA ASN A 397 13.26 -13.44 -18.43
C ASN A 397 13.62 -13.50 -19.93
N ASN A 398 14.90 -13.30 -20.27
CA ASN A 398 15.36 -13.25 -21.66
C ASN A 398 15.06 -14.54 -22.44
N GLU A 399 14.97 -15.70 -21.77
CA GLU A 399 14.57 -16.95 -22.41
C GLU A 399 13.09 -16.91 -22.77
N ALA A 400 12.23 -16.49 -21.84
CA ALA A 400 10.81 -16.29 -22.10
C ALA A 400 10.56 -15.25 -23.22
N MET A 401 11.35 -14.16 -23.25
CA MET A 401 11.25 -13.17 -24.32
C MET A 401 11.64 -13.75 -25.68
N ARG A 402 12.72 -14.53 -25.75
CA ARG A 402 13.09 -15.22 -27.00
C ARG A 402 11.99 -16.17 -27.48
N ALA A 403 11.36 -16.90 -26.57
CA ALA A 403 10.21 -17.76 -26.92
C ALA A 403 9.00 -16.93 -27.41
N ALA A 404 8.71 -15.80 -26.76
CA ALA A 404 7.65 -14.89 -27.20
C ALA A 404 7.86 -14.40 -28.64
N HIS A 405 9.06 -13.97 -28.99
CA HIS A 405 9.39 -13.47 -30.33
C HIS A 405 9.43 -14.60 -31.37
N LYS A 406 10.20 -15.66 -31.13
CA LYS A 406 10.46 -16.71 -32.14
C LYS A 406 9.31 -17.68 -32.31
N GLU A 407 8.68 -18.09 -31.23
CA GLU A 407 7.68 -19.17 -31.26
C GLU A 407 6.25 -18.64 -31.30
N LYS A 408 5.98 -17.53 -30.60
CA LYS A 408 4.63 -16.99 -30.47
C LYS A 408 4.37 -15.74 -31.32
N GLY A 409 5.39 -15.22 -32.01
CA GLY A 409 5.26 -14.12 -32.97
C GLY A 409 5.04 -12.75 -32.34
N LEU A 410 5.60 -12.52 -31.15
CA LEU A 410 5.66 -11.16 -30.58
C LEU A 410 6.58 -10.29 -31.43
N PRO A 411 6.11 -9.15 -31.96
CA PRO A 411 6.98 -8.25 -32.70
C PRO A 411 7.95 -7.50 -31.78
N SER A 412 9.12 -7.20 -32.30
CA SER A 412 10.07 -6.27 -31.69
C SER A 412 9.87 -4.85 -32.24
N TRP A 413 10.52 -3.87 -31.62
CA TRP A 413 10.58 -2.50 -32.15
C TRP A 413 11.32 -2.45 -33.50
N ASP A 414 12.31 -3.32 -33.68
CA ASP A 414 13.07 -3.41 -34.95
C ASP A 414 12.17 -3.96 -36.08
N ASP A 415 11.33 -4.98 -35.80
CA ASP A 415 10.36 -5.48 -36.77
C ASP A 415 9.41 -4.38 -37.26
N LEU A 416 8.95 -3.53 -36.32
CA LEU A 416 8.06 -2.43 -36.64
C LEU A 416 8.78 -1.33 -37.43
N THR A 417 10.02 -1.01 -37.04
CA THR A 417 10.89 -0.07 -37.78
C THR A 417 11.14 -0.53 -39.19
N GLN A 418 11.54 -1.80 -39.38
CA GLN A 418 11.77 -2.37 -40.72
C GLN A 418 10.49 -2.37 -41.56
N LEU A 419 9.33 -2.66 -40.95
CA LEU A 419 8.06 -2.59 -41.66
C LEU A 419 7.79 -1.17 -42.15
N MET A 420 8.03 -0.15 -41.35
CA MET A 420 7.88 1.25 -41.69
C MET A 420 8.84 1.62 -42.84
N GLU A 421 10.12 1.35 -42.68
CA GLU A 421 11.16 1.71 -43.67
C GLU A 421 10.92 1.07 -45.05
N ASN A 422 10.58 -0.23 -45.05
CA ASN A 422 10.31 -0.97 -46.28
C ASN A 422 9.05 -0.49 -47.03
N ASN A 423 8.18 0.30 -46.38
CA ASN A 423 6.89 0.73 -46.96
C ASN A 423 6.76 2.26 -47.06
N GLN A 424 7.86 3.01 -47.07
CA GLN A 424 7.82 4.47 -47.22
C GLN A 424 7.52 4.94 -48.66
N HIS A 425 7.86 4.14 -49.66
CA HIS A 425 7.82 4.50 -51.08
C HIS A 425 7.04 3.49 -51.92
N VAL A 426 6.00 2.90 -51.38
CA VAL A 426 5.14 1.94 -52.07
C VAL A 426 3.81 2.60 -52.50
N ASP A 427 3.04 1.90 -53.33
CA ASP A 427 1.70 2.37 -53.70
C ASP A 427 0.75 2.48 -52.51
N ALA A 428 -0.33 3.22 -52.67
CA ALA A 428 -1.27 3.55 -51.62
C ALA A 428 -1.94 2.33 -50.97
N GLU A 429 -2.22 1.27 -51.72
CA GLU A 429 -2.84 0.06 -51.22
C GLU A 429 -1.84 -0.73 -50.37
N THR A 430 -0.64 -0.91 -50.85
CA THR A 430 0.47 -1.56 -50.10
C THR A 430 0.78 -0.77 -48.83
N ALA A 431 0.86 0.58 -48.92
CA ALA A 431 1.08 1.43 -47.75
C ALA A 431 -0.04 1.29 -46.70
N ALA A 432 -1.31 1.26 -47.12
CA ALA A 432 -2.44 1.07 -46.21
C ALA A 432 -2.42 -0.30 -45.53
N ALA A 433 -2.06 -1.36 -46.26
CA ALA A 433 -1.92 -2.70 -45.69
C ALA A 433 -0.76 -2.77 -44.67
N ALA A 434 0.37 -2.15 -45.00
CA ALA A 434 1.56 -2.07 -44.13
C ALA A 434 1.25 -1.29 -42.85
N LYS A 435 0.56 -0.15 -42.93
CA LYS A 435 0.12 0.63 -41.77
C LYS A 435 -0.84 -0.15 -40.87
N ALA A 436 -1.81 -0.88 -41.46
CA ALA A 436 -2.72 -1.72 -40.70
C ALA A 436 -1.98 -2.84 -39.94
N LYS A 437 -0.99 -3.47 -40.57
CA LYS A 437 -0.12 -4.44 -39.92
C LYS A 437 0.72 -3.79 -38.83
N GLY A 438 1.33 -2.64 -39.10
CA GLY A 438 2.14 -1.90 -38.13
C GLY A 438 1.35 -1.51 -36.88
N LEU A 439 0.10 -1.05 -37.06
CA LEU A 439 -0.79 -0.76 -35.92
C LEU A 439 -1.08 -2.02 -35.08
N ALA A 440 -1.37 -3.14 -35.73
CA ALA A 440 -1.58 -4.40 -35.03
C ALA A 440 -0.34 -4.90 -34.29
N MET A 441 0.87 -4.70 -34.86
CA MET A 441 2.13 -5.00 -34.19
C MET A 441 2.36 -4.10 -32.98
N LEU A 442 2.13 -2.81 -33.10
CA LEU A 442 2.25 -1.85 -32.01
C LEU A 442 1.28 -2.19 -30.85
N GLU A 443 0.05 -2.54 -31.18
CA GLU A 443 -0.95 -2.99 -30.20
C GLU A 443 -0.56 -4.31 -29.54
N ALA A 444 0.06 -5.23 -30.28
CA ALA A 444 0.53 -6.50 -29.72
C ALA A 444 1.64 -6.27 -28.67
N ILE A 445 2.59 -5.36 -28.95
CA ILE A 445 3.63 -4.96 -27.98
C ILE A 445 2.96 -4.39 -26.72
N ARG A 446 2.07 -3.40 -26.87
CA ARG A 446 1.36 -2.81 -25.74
C ARG A 446 0.59 -3.86 -24.93
N ASN A 447 -0.19 -4.70 -25.59
CA ASN A 447 -1.02 -5.69 -24.94
C ASN A 447 -0.18 -6.75 -24.24
N PHE A 448 0.94 -7.18 -24.84
CA PHE A 448 1.89 -8.09 -24.22
C PHE A 448 2.45 -7.48 -22.92
N VAL A 449 3.01 -6.30 -22.97
CA VAL A 449 3.59 -5.67 -21.78
C VAL A 449 2.52 -5.50 -20.71
N ARG A 450 1.39 -4.89 -21.04
CA ARG A 450 0.32 -4.63 -20.07
C ARG A 450 -0.33 -5.88 -19.49
N TYR A 451 -0.27 -7.01 -20.19
CA TYR A 451 -0.78 -8.27 -19.69
C TYR A 451 0.08 -8.88 -18.57
N HIS A 452 1.34 -8.45 -18.47
CA HIS A 452 2.27 -8.85 -17.41
C HIS A 452 2.15 -8.01 -16.13
N PHE A 453 1.25 -7.03 -16.10
CA PHE A 453 0.96 -6.18 -14.95
C PHE A 453 -0.45 -6.47 -14.44
N GLN A 454 -0.55 -7.11 -13.29
CA GLN A 454 -1.79 -7.58 -12.68
C GLN A 454 -2.16 -6.70 -11.48
N ASP A 455 -3.44 -6.45 -11.30
CA ASP A 455 -4.02 -5.84 -10.10
C ASP A 455 -3.73 -6.67 -8.84
N TYR A 456 -3.58 -6.00 -7.71
CA TYR A 456 -3.16 -6.55 -6.41
C TYR A 456 -1.72 -7.07 -6.34
N SER A 457 -1.08 -6.86 -5.17
CA SER A 457 0.21 -7.47 -4.83
C SER A 457 0.00 -8.90 -4.35
N ILE A 458 0.53 -9.87 -5.09
CA ILE A 458 0.40 -11.30 -4.79
C ILE A 458 1.78 -11.90 -4.50
N TYR A 459 1.88 -12.62 -3.40
CA TYR A 459 3.13 -13.26 -2.95
C TYR A 459 3.06 -14.77 -3.11
N ALA A 460 4.10 -15.36 -3.69
CA ALA A 460 4.13 -16.78 -4.01
C ALA A 460 4.12 -17.71 -2.78
N ASP A 461 4.55 -17.20 -1.62
CA ASP A 461 4.61 -17.94 -0.36
C ASP A 461 3.47 -17.60 0.62
N ASN A 462 2.48 -16.86 0.17
CA ASN A 462 1.32 -16.49 0.98
C ASN A 462 0.05 -17.24 0.55
N LYS A 463 -0.98 -17.19 1.38
CA LYS A 463 -2.32 -17.62 0.99
C LYS A 463 -2.86 -16.67 -0.09
N LEU A 464 -3.54 -17.22 -1.09
CA LEU A 464 -4.12 -16.42 -2.18
C LEU A 464 -5.53 -15.89 -1.86
N ASP A 465 -5.83 -15.66 -0.59
CA ASP A 465 -7.13 -15.14 -0.14
C ASP A 465 -7.19 -13.60 -0.16
N TYR A 466 -6.44 -13.01 -1.08
CA TYR A 466 -6.39 -11.56 -1.18
C TYR A 466 -7.62 -10.97 -1.87
N GLY A 467 -8.29 -10.10 -1.13
CA GLY A 467 -9.33 -9.22 -1.62
C GLY A 467 -10.59 -9.95 -2.10
N ASP A 468 -11.44 -9.18 -2.75
CA ASP A 468 -12.72 -9.63 -3.31
C ASP A 468 -12.57 -10.28 -4.70
N ALA A 469 -11.38 -10.72 -5.08
CA ALA A 469 -11.15 -11.34 -6.38
C ALA A 469 -12.01 -12.61 -6.54
N PRO A 470 -12.80 -12.72 -7.62
CA PRO A 470 -13.67 -13.86 -7.83
C PRO A 470 -12.91 -15.18 -7.87
N THR A 471 -13.48 -16.22 -7.29
CA THR A 471 -12.95 -17.57 -7.38
C THR A 471 -13.47 -18.25 -8.65
N GLU A 472 -12.57 -18.76 -9.48
CA GLU A 472 -12.90 -19.50 -10.70
C GLU A 472 -11.86 -20.59 -10.94
N ASN A 473 -12.31 -21.80 -11.30
CA ASN A 473 -11.44 -22.95 -11.63
C ASN A 473 -10.35 -23.25 -10.57
N GLY A 474 -10.69 -23.12 -9.28
CA GLY A 474 -9.77 -23.39 -8.16
C GLY A 474 -8.71 -22.33 -7.91
N GLY A 475 -8.82 -21.16 -8.55
CA GLY A 475 -7.95 -20.00 -8.36
C GLY A 475 -8.74 -18.71 -8.17
N ARG A 476 -8.03 -17.63 -7.97
CA ARG A 476 -8.58 -16.26 -7.95
C ARG A 476 -8.34 -15.60 -9.30
N VAL A 477 -9.33 -14.84 -9.76
CA VAL A 477 -9.27 -14.14 -11.06
C VAL A 477 -8.94 -12.68 -10.83
N TYR A 478 -7.80 -12.25 -11.36
CA TYR A 478 -7.33 -10.87 -11.28
C TYR A 478 -7.32 -10.22 -12.66
N GLN A 479 -7.62 -8.93 -12.70
CA GLN A 479 -7.49 -8.12 -13.90
C GLN A 479 -6.02 -7.77 -14.14
N THR A 480 -5.66 -7.65 -15.40
CA THR A 480 -4.37 -7.05 -15.81
C THR A 480 -4.58 -5.64 -16.33
N SER A 481 -3.52 -4.87 -16.51
CA SER A 481 -3.60 -3.57 -17.15
C SER A 481 -3.84 -3.65 -18.68
N CYS A 482 -3.87 -4.86 -19.25
CA CYS A 482 -4.18 -5.10 -20.66
C CYS A 482 -5.67 -4.94 -20.93
N ASN A 483 -6.03 -3.85 -21.60
CA ASN A 483 -7.41 -3.58 -22.03
C ASN A 483 -7.52 -3.76 -23.54
N ILE A 484 -8.37 -4.67 -23.98
CA ILE A 484 -8.65 -4.92 -25.40
C ILE A 484 -10.13 -4.61 -25.63
N ASN A 485 -10.41 -3.59 -26.42
CA ASN A 485 -11.77 -3.14 -26.76
C ASN A 485 -12.66 -2.83 -25.55
N GLY A 486 -12.10 -2.23 -24.51
CA GLY A 486 -12.82 -1.88 -23.28
C GLY A 486 -12.93 -3.02 -22.27
N VAL A 487 -12.36 -4.19 -22.55
CA VAL A 487 -12.37 -5.35 -21.65
C VAL A 487 -10.97 -5.63 -21.12
N TYR A 488 -10.81 -5.54 -19.80
CA TYR A 488 -9.56 -5.92 -19.14
C TYR A 488 -9.36 -7.43 -19.20
N GLN A 489 -8.19 -7.81 -19.70
CA GLN A 489 -7.79 -9.21 -19.76
C GLN A 489 -7.42 -9.71 -18.36
N LYS A 490 -7.63 -10.99 -18.10
CA LYS A 490 -7.56 -11.56 -16.76
C LYS A 490 -6.49 -12.65 -16.69
N LEU A 491 -6.02 -12.89 -15.48
CA LEU A 491 -5.19 -14.03 -15.11
C LEU A 491 -5.92 -14.81 -14.01
N ASN A 492 -5.77 -16.13 -14.02
CA ASN A 492 -6.22 -16.98 -12.94
C ASN A 492 -5.01 -17.40 -12.11
N VAL A 493 -5.01 -17.05 -10.83
CA VAL A 493 -3.89 -17.31 -9.91
C VAL A 493 -4.33 -18.29 -8.84
N SER A 494 -3.59 -19.36 -8.70
CA SER A 494 -3.86 -20.43 -7.72
C SER A 494 -2.58 -20.85 -7.01
N GLY A 495 -2.72 -21.63 -5.96
CA GLY A 495 -1.58 -22.15 -5.19
C GLY A 495 -1.53 -21.61 -3.77
N GLY A 496 -0.36 -21.61 -3.19
CA GLY A 496 -0.03 -21.29 -1.81
C GLY A 496 1.15 -22.16 -1.38
N ASN A 497 1.63 -22.01 -0.15
CA ASN A 497 2.72 -22.83 0.40
C ASN A 497 3.98 -22.83 -0.48
N ASN A 498 4.44 -21.63 -0.84
CA ASN A 498 5.64 -21.34 -1.63
C ASN A 498 5.53 -21.56 -3.15
N VAL A 499 4.44 -22.09 -3.68
CA VAL A 499 4.26 -22.23 -5.12
C VAL A 499 2.97 -21.56 -5.56
N MET A 500 3.11 -20.60 -6.45
CA MET A 500 2.01 -19.90 -7.10
C MET A 500 1.94 -20.32 -8.56
N THR A 501 0.75 -20.57 -9.06
CA THR A 501 0.50 -20.88 -10.46
C THR A 501 -0.34 -19.80 -11.09
N VAL A 502 0.18 -19.19 -12.15
CA VAL A 502 -0.49 -18.15 -12.93
C VAL A 502 -0.91 -18.76 -14.27
N LYS A 503 -2.20 -18.74 -14.54
CA LYS A 503 -2.78 -19.26 -15.78
C LYS A 503 -3.27 -18.13 -16.66
N ASP A 504 -2.80 -18.10 -17.90
CA ASP A 504 -3.13 -17.09 -18.89
C ASP A 504 -4.38 -17.41 -19.72
N ASN A 505 -4.77 -16.49 -20.62
CA ASN A 505 -5.93 -16.67 -21.49
C ASN A 505 -5.77 -17.79 -22.52
N ALA A 506 -4.55 -18.17 -22.85
CA ALA A 506 -4.26 -19.31 -23.75
C ALA A 506 -4.32 -20.66 -23.01
N GLY A 507 -4.45 -20.65 -21.68
CA GLY A 507 -4.46 -21.84 -20.85
C GLY A 507 -3.05 -22.30 -20.41
N ASN A 508 -1.99 -21.54 -20.72
CA ASN A 508 -0.65 -21.85 -20.24
C ASN A 508 -0.59 -21.60 -18.73
N ALA A 509 0.10 -22.47 -18.00
CA ALA A 509 0.34 -22.35 -16.58
C ALA A 509 1.82 -22.03 -16.34
N VAL A 510 2.06 -20.94 -15.61
CA VAL A 510 3.40 -20.53 -15.18
C VAL A 510 3.51 -20.75 -13.69
N HIS A 511 4.56 -21.45 -13.26
CA HIS A 511 4.79 -21.76 -11.85
C HIS A 511 5.89 -20.86 -11.27
N ILE A 512 5.57 -20.19 -10.17
CA ILE A 512 6.47 -19.31 -9.43
C ILE A 512 6.70 -19.96 -8.07
N ASN A 513 7.96 -20.32 -7.79
CA ASN A 513 8.33 -20.95 -6.53
C ASN A 513 9.17 -19.96 -5.69
N ALA A 514 8.64 -19.58 -4.55
CA ALA A 514 9.30 -18.63 -3.62
C ALA A 514 10.61 -19.18 -3.04
N ALA A 515 10.80 -20.50 -3.04
CA ALA A 515 12.04 -21.13 -2.57
C ALA A 515 13.12 -21.25 -3.66
N SER A 516 12.85 -20.82 -4.89
CA SER A 516 13.83 -20.88 -5.98
C SER A 516 14.98 -19.91 -5.72
N THR A 517 16.19 -20.43 -5.69
CA THR A 517 17.41 -19.61 -5.57
C THR A 517 17.79 -19.03 -6.92
N GLY A 518 18.34 -17.81 -6.90
CA GLY A 518 18.83 -17.14 -8.12
C GLY A 518 17.73 -16.57 -9.03
N LYS A 519 16.47 -16.65 -8.63
CA LYS A 519 15.35 -16.02 -9.32
C LYS A 519 14.80 -14.85 -8.55
N VAL A 520 14.30 -13.86 -9.26
CA VAL A 520 13.58 -12.72 -8.67
C VAL A 520 12.16 -13.17 -8.33
N THR A 521 11.87 -13.32 -7.03
CA THR A 521 10.56 -13.75 -6.54
C THR A 521 10.20 -12.96 -5.29
N ASN A 522 8.94 -12.51 -5.18
CA ASN A 522 8.47 -11.68 -4.07
C ASN A 522 9.29 -10.38 -3.90
N PHE A 523 9.85 -9.86 -4.97
CA PHE A 523 10.66 -8.65 -4.92
C PHE A 523 9.75 -7.41 -4.82
N MET A 524 9.79 -6.75 -3.68
CA MET A 524 8.96 -5.58 -3.40
C MET A 524 9.56 -4.33 -4.00
N THR A 525 8.74 -3.52 -4.66
CA THR A 525 9.14 -2.25 -5.26
C THR A 525 8.22 -1.11 -4.83
N ARG A 526 8.69 0.11 -4.98
CA ARG A 526 7.92 1.32 -4.73
C ARG A 526 8.22 2.34 -5.81
N ASP A 527 7.22 2.68 -6.60
CA ASP A 527 7.23 3.85 -7.46
C ASP A 527 6.63 5.02 -6.67
N TYR A 528 7.23 6.19 -6.68
CA TYR A 528 6.70 7.36 -5.96
C TYR A 528 6.99 8.66 -6.67
N VAL A 529 6.13 9.62 -6.38
CA VAL A 529 6.26 11.01 -6.81
C VAL A 529 6.44 11.87 -5.57
N PHE A 530 7.34 12.83 -5.62
CA PHE A 530 7.54 13.78 -4.55
C PHE A 530 7.49 15.21 -5.07
N SER A 531 7.00 16.13 -4.24
CA SER A 531 7.04 17.56 -4.50
C SER A 531 8.24 18.20 -3.82
N GLY A 532 8.67 19.35 -4.34
CA GLY A 532 9.78 20.10 -3.77
C GLY A 532 11.16 19.63 -4.27
N SER A 533 12.19 19.94 -3.50
CA SER A 533 13.56 19.58 -3.85
C SER A 533 14.02 18.36 -3.06
N ARG A 534 15.12 17.76 -3.49
CA ARG A 534 15.82 16.69 -2.76
C ARG A 534 15.99 16.94 -1.26
N ASN A 535 16.13 18.20 -0.88
CA ASN A 535 16.38 18.59 0.51
C ASN A 535 15.10 18.78 1.30
N THR A 536 14.03 19.20 0.65
CA THR A 536 12.80 19.68 1.28
C THR A 536 11.55 19.03 0.71
N GLY A 537 11.72 18.07 -0.19
CA GLY A 537 10.59 17.36 -0.79
C GLY A 537 9.91 16.41 0.18
N LYS A 538 8.62 16.21 -0.04
CA LYS A 538 7.85 15.14 0.60
C LYS A 538 7.26 14.22 -0.46
N ILE A 539 7.07 12.96 -0.10
CA ILE A 539 6.39 12.00 -0.96
C ILE A 539 4.90 12.32 -0.97
N GLU A 540 4.33 12.46 -2.16
CA GLU A 540 2.92 12.77 -2.34
C GLU A 540 2.11 11.52 -2.67
N THR A 541 2.59 10.69 -3.59
CA THR A 541 1.94 9.45 -3.97
C THR A 541 2.95 8.32 -4.08
N SER A 542 2.49 7.11 -3.81
CA SER A 542 3.28 5.89 -3.99
C SER A 542 2.43 4.77 -4.57
N SER A 543 3.03 3.99 -5.45
CA SER A 543 2.51 2.70 -5.92
C SER A 543 3.47 1.60 -5.49
N PHE A 544 2.94 0.48 -5.05
CA PHE A 544 3.74 -0.65 -4.61
C PHE A 544 3.52 -1.84 -5.52
N ALA A 545 4.60 -2.51 -5.88
CA ALA A 545 4.49 -3.71 -6.68
C ALA A 545 5.34 -4.84 -6.14
N VAL A 546 4.93 -6.05 -6.52
CA VAL A 546 5.70 -7.27 -6.32
C VAL A 546 6.13 -7.80 -7.67
N VAL A 547 7.42 -8.00 -7.85
CA VAL A 547 7.99 -8.52 -9.09
C VAL A 547 8.33 -9.99 -8.95
N HIS A 548 7.87 -10.78 -9.92
CA HIS A 548 8.19 -12.19 -10.05
C HIS A 548 8.79 -12.48 -11.43
N GLU A 549 9.93 -13.14 -11.44
CA GLU A 549 10.51 -13.68 -12.66
C GLU A 549 9.70 -14.86 -13.17
N ILE A 550 9.40 -14.85 -14.46
CA ILE A 550 8.76 -15.96 -15.16
C ILE A 550 9.63 -16.44 -16.34
N GLY A 551 9.73 -17.77 -16.49
CA GLY A 551 10.46 -18.41 -17.58
C GLY A 551 9.62 -18.72 -18.82
N THR A 552 8.31 -18.40 -18.78
CA THR A 552 7.38 -18.59 -19.89
C THR A 552 6.54 -17.33 -20.02
N PRO A 553 6.42 -16.71 -21.21
CA PRO A 553 5.67 -15.49 -21.38
C PRO A 553 4.16 -15.75 -21.30
N LEU A 554 3.44 -14.86 -20.62
CA LEU A 554 1.97 -14.89 -20.52
C LEU A 554 1.34 -14.44 -21.85
N CYS A 555 0.33 -15.15 -22.32
CA CYS A 555 -0.36 -14.84 -23.56
C CYS A 555 -1.78 -14.34 -23.30
N TYR A 556 -2.06 -13.11 -23.74
CA TYR A 556 -3.38 -12.50 -23.63
C TYR A 556 -4.38 -13.02 -24.66
N ASP A 557 -3.90 -13.60 -25.77
CA ASP A 557 -4.74 -14.13 -26.84
C ASP A 557 -4.98 -15.64 -26.68
N LYS A 558 -6.22 -16.04 -26.81
CA LYS A 558 -6.63 -17.45 -26.65
C LYS A 558 -5.99 -18.41 -27.65
N SER A 559 -5.50 -17.89 -28.78
CA SER A 559 -4.77 -18.71 -29.77
C SER A 559 -3.36 -19.13 -29.31
N GLY A 560 -2.87 -18.54 -28.21
CA GLY A 560 -1.50 -18.75 -27.73
C GLY A 560 -0.44 -17.99 -28.56
N ARG A 561 -0.85 -17.06 -29.43
CA ARG A 561 0.04 -16.30 -30.32
C ARG A 561 -0.23 -14.81 -30.22
N TYR A 562 0.82 -14.00 -30.42
CA TYR A 562 0.71 -12.54 -30.42
C TYR A 562 0.50 -11.97 -31.83
N ASP A 563 0.82 -12.74 -32.86
CA ASP A 563 0.70 -12.34 -34.27
C ASP A 563 -0.63 -12.77 -34.93
N ALA A 564 -1.56 -13.29 -34.15
CA ALA A 564 -2.85 -13.78 -34.67
C ALA A 564 -3.63 -12.71 -35.44
N ALA A 565 -3.47 -11.43 -35.08
CA ALA A 565 -4.19 -10.33 -35.72
C ALA A 565 -3.77 -10.06 -37.19
N TRP A 566 -2.53 -10.40 -37.59
CA TRP A 566 -2.03 -10.10 -38.94
C TRP A 566 -1.48 -11.31 -39.69
N LYS A 567 -1.24 -12.44 -39.05
CA LYS A 567 -0.75 -13.66 -39.72
C LYS A 567 -1.83 -14.52 -40.33
N SER A 568 -3.07 -14.38 -39.90
CA SER A 568 -4.17 -15.16 -40.44
C SER A 568 -4.58 -14.64 -41.83
N ASN A 569 -4.50 -15.51 -42.84
CA ASN A 569 -4.95 -15.23 -44.18
C ASN A 569 -6.46 -15.49 -44.39
N SER A 570 -7.21 -15.75 -43.32
CA SER A 570 -8.64 -16.04 -43.47
C SER A 570 -9.42 -14.76 -43.77
N PRO A 571 -10.49 -14.83 -44.60
CA PRO A 571 -11.37 -13.70 -44.85
C PRO A 571 -12.00 -13.13 -43.57
N ALA A 572 -12.28 -13.99 -42.58
CA ALA A 572 -12.83 -13.60 -41.30
C ALA A 572 -11.87 -12.74 -40.48
N ASP A 573 -10.57 -13.04 -40.51
CA ASP A 573 -9.56 -12.29 -39.78
C ASP A 573 -9.25 -10.95 -40.45
N LYS A 574 -9.27 -10.88 -41.78
CA LYS A 574 -9.20 -9.63 -42.52
C LYS A 574 -10.39 -8.73 -42.20
N GLN A 575 -11.58 -9.28 -42.09
CA GLN A 575 -12.78 -8.54 -41.70
C GLN A 575 -12.71 -8.08 -40.22
N ARG A 576 -12.17 -8.92 -39.31
CA ARG A 576 -11.95 -8.59 -37.90
C ARG A 576 -10.93 -7.44 -37.75
N LEU A 577 -9.85 -7.48 -38.51
CA LEU A 577 -8.84 -6.41 -38.55
C LEU A 577 -9.42 -5.08 -39.04
N ALA A 578 -10.25 -5.13 -40.10
CA ALA A 578 -10.94 -3.95 -40.62
C ALA A 578 -11.97 -3.39 -39.64
N GLN A 579 -12.72 -4.26 -38.96
CA GLN A 579 -13.66 -3.86 -37.90
C GLN A 579 -12.96 -3.27 -36.69
N HIS A 580 -11.82 -3.85 -36.27
CA HIS A 580 -11.00 -3.32 -35.20
C HIS A 580 -10.47 -1.93 -35.55
N ARG A 581 -9.94 -1.74 -36.76
CA ARG A 581 -9.51 -0.42 -37.25
C ARG A 581 -10.64 0.61 -37.24
N ALA A 582 -11.83 0.23 -37.70
CA ALA A 582 -13.00 1.11 -37.68
C ALA A 582 -13.45 1.45 -36.24
N ALA A 583 -13.34 0.49 -35.31
CA ALA A 583 -13.65 0.72 -33.90
C ALA A 583 -12.65 1.66 -33.24
N VAL A 584 -11.35 1.52 -33.50
CA VAL A 584 -10.30 2.39 -32.98
C VAL A 584 -10.46 3.82 -33.50
N LEU A 585 -10.66 3.98 -34.81
CA LEU A 585 -10.91 5.29 -35.44
C LEU A 585 -12.20 5.95 -34.91
N LYS A 586 -13.25 5.16 -34.70
CA LYS A 586 -14.53 5.64 -34.13
C LYS A 586 -14.39 6.01 -32.65
N ALA A 587 -13.57 5.32 -31.89
CA ALA A 587 -13.26 5.65 -30.51
C ALA A 587 -12.42 6.93 -30.41
N GLN A 588 -11.41 7.07 -31.28
CA GLN A 588 -10.61 8.29 -31.43
C GLN A 588 -11.49 9.50 -31.79
N SER A 589 -12.41 9.35 -32.73
CA SER A 589 -13.32 10.43 -33.14
C SER A 589 -14.35 10.84 -32.08
N LYS A 590 -14.67 9.98 -31.12
CA LYS A 590 -15.65 10.24 -30.06
C LYS A 590 -15.04 10.73 -28.75
N GLY A 591 -13.73 10.87 -28.64
CA GLY A 591 -13.07 11.30 -27.42
C GLY A 591 -13.33 10.39 -26.21
N VAL A 592 -13.64 9.11 -26.45
CA VAL A 592 -13.93 8.15 -25.39
C VAL A 592 -12.70 7.96 -24.52
N GLN A 593 -12.86 8.24 -23.24
CA GLN A 593 -11.80 8.00 -22.23
C GLN A 593 -11.63 6.50 -22.04
N TYR A 594 -10.51 5.95 -22.47
CA TYR A 594 -10.18 4.55 -22.25
C TYR A 594 -9.66 4.27 -20.83
N TYR A 595 -9.43 5.33 -20.02
CA TYR A 595 -8.99 5.19 -18.63
C TYR A 595 -9.70 6.21 -17.74
N LYS A 596 -10.54 5.74 -16.88
CA LYS A 596 -10.81 6.26 -15.56
C LYS A 596 -10.43 5.19 -14.57
#